data_3ee4f2366c4ec6fef3b8ea1a31e71bc9
#
_entry.id   3ee4f2366c4ec6fef3b8ea1a31e71bc9
#
_cell.length_a   1.000
_cell.length_b   1.000
_cell.length_c   1.000
_cell.angle_alpha   90.00
_cell.angle_beta   90.00
_cell.angle_gamma   90.00
#
_symmetry.space_group_name_H-M   'P 1'
#
loop_
_entity.id
_entity.type
_entity.pdbx_description
1 polymer ?
#
loop_
_entity_poly.entity_id
_entity_poly.type
_entity_poly.pdbx_seq_one_letter_code
_entity_poly.pdbx_strand_id
1 'polypeptide(L)'
;MYNKKILIRKANQSDCEDILKWRNDEISQKMSFNSKTITPKMHQVWFFEVLNNNNKVMYIGELDNDKVGVCRFEFDESRLVSAVSINMNPHLRGKGLGKLFLKSSVVKYMRNNKNNIVAKVRSDNLASIKIFTHSGFEIIQ
;
A
#
# COMPACT_ATOMS: atom_id res chain seq x y z
N MET A 1 -12.34 5.21 -22.99
CA MET A 1 -10.95 4.94 -22.63
C MET A 1 -10.46 6.03 -21.70
N TYR A 2 -9.95 5.64 -20.56
CA TYR A 2 -9.64 6.60 -19.50
C TYR A 2 -8.14 6.90 -19.46
N ASN A 3 -7.76 8.09 -19.90
CA ASN A 3 -6.42 8.63 -19.67
C ASN A 3 -6.34 9.28 -18.29
N LYS A 4 -6.90 8.60 -17.29
CA LYS A 4 -6.93 9.15 -15.94
C LYS A 4 -5.68 8.74 -15.18
N LYS A 5 -5.03 9.73 -14.59
CA LYS A 5 -3.88 9.51 -13.74
C LYS A 5 -4.34 9.42 -12.30
N ILE A 6 -3.78 8.45 -11.58
CA ILE A 6 -3.93 8.40 -10.14
C ILE A 6 -3.00 9.46 -9.54
N LEU A 7 -3.56 10.35 -8.73
CA LEU A 7 -2.79 11.33 -7.99
C LEU A 7 -2.26 10.66 -6.72
N ILE A 8 -0.97 10.75 -6.51
CA ILE A 8 -0.31 10.17 -5.34
C ILE A 8 0.02 11.30 -4.38
N ARG A 9 -0.44 11.18 -3.14
CA ARG A 9 -0.11 12.12 -2.08
C ARG A 9 0.25 11.37 -0.80
N LYS A 10 0.95 12.03 0.11
CA LYS A 10 1.19 11.45 1.43
C LYS A 10 -0.13 11.37 2.20
N ALA A 11 -0.29 10.28 2.95
CA ALA A 11 -1.41 10.14 3.86
C ALA A 11 -1.34 11.20 4.96
N ASN A 12 -2.49 11.60 5.45
CA ASN A 12 -2.60 12.53 6.57
C ASN A 12 -3.66 12.03 7.55
N GLN A 13 -3.86 12.75 8.63
CA GLN A 13 -4.74 12.31 9.71
C GLN A 13 -6.18 12.02 9.23
N SER A 14 -6.64 12.73 8.20
CA SER A 14 -7.99 12.51 7.67
C SER A 14 -8.18 11.17 6.98
N ASP A 15 -7.10 10.46 6.67
CA ASP A 15 -7.17 9.16 6.00
C ASP A 15 -7.28 7.98 6.98
N CYS A 16 -7.14 8.24 8.28
CA CYS A 16 -7.03 7.20 9.29
C CYS A 16 -8.21 6.22 9.28
N GLU A 17 -9.43 6.72 9.21
CA GLU A 17 -10.64 5.89 9.25
C GLU A 17 -10.79 5.00 8.01
N ASP A 18 -10.53 5.55 6.83
CA ASP A 18 -10.63 4.78 5.59
C ASP A 18 -9.60 3.67 5.56
N ILE A 19 -8.38 3.95 5.99
CA ILE A 19 -7.32 2.94 6.02
C ILE A 19 -7.70 1.81 7.00
N LEU A 20 -8.29 2.16 8.14
CA LEU A 20 -8.77 1.15 9.09
C LEU A 20 -9.84 0.25 8.47
N LYS A 21 -10.82 0.85 7.77
CA LYS A 21 -11.87 0.08 7.08
C LYS A 21 -11.26 -0.89 6.07
N TRP A 22 -10.26 -0.44 5.31
CA TRP A 22 -9.61 -1.30 4.32
C TRP A 22 -8.80 -2.41 4.96
N ARG A 23 -8.14 -2.14 6.10
CA ARG A 23 -7.39 -3.16 6.83
C ARG A 23 -8.30 -4.24 7.42
N ASN A 24 -9.50 -3.87 7.87
CA ASN A 24 -10.47 -4.79 8.47
C ASN A 24 -11.45 -5.38 7.46
N ASP A 25 -11.32 -5.05 6.18
CA ASP A 25 -12.07 -5.72 5.13
C ASP A 25 -11.79 -7.23 5.16
N GLU A 26 -12.83 -8.04 5.00
CA GLU A 26 -12.74 -9.48 5.16
C GLU A 26 -11.65 -10.12 4.30
N ILE A 27 -11.58 -9.74 3.02
CA ILE A 27 -10.58 -10.29 2.10
C ILE A 27 -9.18 -9.81 2.49
N SER A 28 -9.03 -8.53 2.82
CA SER A 28 -7.76 -7.97 3.27
C SER A 28 -7.23 -8.66 4.52
N GLN A 29 -8.10 -8.94 5.48
CA GLN A 29 -7.72 -9.67 6.70
C GLN A 29 -7.22 -11.08 6.38
N LYS A 30 -7.94 -11.81 5.53
CA LYS A 30 -7.55 -13.16 5.15
C LYS A 30 -6.20 -13.22 4.45
N MET A 31 -5.87 -12.18 3.68
CA MET A 31 -4.64 -12.12 2.89
C MET A 31 -3.48 -11.48 3.66
N SER A 32 -3.72 -10.99 4.87
CA SER A 32 -2.70 -10.42 5.73
C SER A 32 -1.95 -11.53 6.49
N PHE A 33 -0.67 -11.29 6.78
CA PHE A 33 0.11 -12.17 7.65
C PHE A 33 -0.40 -12.16 9.10
N ASN A 34 -1.10 -11.10 9.49
CA ASN A 34 -1.79 -11.02 10.77
C ASN A 34 -3.28 -10.83 10.50
N SER A 35 -4.06 -11.89 10.64
CA SER A 35 -5.48 -11.90 10.31
C SER A 35 -6.39 -11.38 11.42
N LYS A 36 -5.83 -10.87 12.52
CA LYS A 36 -6.62 -10.32 13.63
C LYS A 36 -7.29 -9.01 13.25
N THR A 37 -8.51 -8.82 13.74
CA THR A 37 -9.20 -7.54 13.59
C THR A 37 -8.47 -6.45 14.37
N ILE A 38 -8.25 -5.32 13.73
CA ILE A 38 -7.56 -4.18 14.32
C ILE A 38 -8.61 -3.26 14.95
N THR A 39 -8.44 -2.94 16.24
CA THR A 39 -9.33 -1.99 16.90
C THR A 39 -9.02 -0.56 16.48
N PRO A 40 -9.99 0.37 16.55
CA PRO A 40 -9.75 1.76 16.23
C PRO A 40 -8.58 2.38 17.02
N LYS A 41 -8.47 2.06 18.30
CA LYS A 41 -7.41 2.59 19.16
C LYS A 41 -6.03 2.07 18.73
N MET A 42 -5.92 0.77 18.47
CA MET A 42 -4.66 0.17 18.00
C MET A 42 -4.24 0.78 16.66
N HIS A 43 -5.20 0.98 15.77
CA HIS A 43 -4.95 1.59 14.46
C HIS A 43 -4.47 3.03 14.59
N GLN A 44 -5.09 3.84 15.46
CA GLN A 44 -4.70 5.23 15.66
C GLN A 44 -3.26 5.34 16.15
N VAL A 45 -2.87 4.50 17.11
CA VAL A 45 -1.50 4.49 17.63
C VAL A 45 -0.51 4.12 16.54
N TRP A 46 -0.80 3.07 15.78
CA TRP A 46 0.03 2.63 14.67
C TRP A 46 0.13 3.71 13.58
N PHE A 47 -1.01 4.31 13.22
CA PHE A 47 -1.07 5.33 12.18
C PHE A 47 -0.24 6.56 12.52
N PHE A 48 -0.37 7.03 13.76
CA PHE A 48 0.43 8.15 14.26
C PHE A 48 1.93 7.84 14.19
N GLU A 49 2.33 6.63 14.60
CA GLU A 49 3.74 6.21 14.53
C GLU A 49 4.24 6.25 13.09
N VAL A 50 3.47 5.71 12.14
CA VAL A 50 3.87 5.68 10.73
C VAL A 50 4.02 7.10 10.18
N LEU A 51 3.08 7.99 10.47
CA LEU A 51 3.14 9.37 9.98
C LEU A 51 4.35 10.15 10.53
N ASN A 52 4.87 9.76 11.66
CA ASN A 52 5.96 10.46 12.34
C ASN A 52 7.31 9.73 12.25
N ASN A 53 7.38 8.66 11.47
CA ASN A 53 8.60 7.88 11.32
C ASN A 53 9.27 8.21 9.99
N ASN A 54 10.52 8.70 10.04
CA ASN A 54 11.25 9.12 8.85
C ASN A 54 11.58 7.97 7.90
N ASN A 55 11.56 6.73 8.38
CA ASN A 55 11.82 5.54 7.55
C ASN A 55 10.54 4.96 6.93
N LYS A 56 9.40 5.57 7.20
CA LYS A 56 8.12 5.09 6.69
C LYS A 56 7.43 6.17 5.87
N VAL A 57 6.92 5.78 4.72
CA VAL A 57 6.15 6.67 3.84
C VAL A 57 4.84 5.97 3.52
N MET A 58 3.76 6.68 3.65
CA MET A 58 2.44 6.16 3.33
C MET A 58 1.78 7.07 2.31
N TYR A 59 1.43 6.50 1.16
CA TYR A 59 0.76 7.23 0.09
C TYR A 59 -0.70 6.82 -0.03
N ILE A 60 -1.53 7.80 -0.34
CA ILE A 60 -2.91 7.61 -0.78
C ILE A 60 -2.95 7.89 -2.27
N GLY A 61 -3.62 7.03 -3.02
CA GLY A 61 -3.93 7.28 -4.42
C GLY A 61 -5.34 7.83 -4.55
N GLU A 62 -5.50 8.84 -5.38
CA GLU A 62 -6.82 9.42 -5.66
C GLU A 62 -7.11 9.41 -7.15
N LEU A 63 -8.34 9.06 -7.49
CA LEU A 63 -8.85 9.07 -8.85
C LEU A 63 -10.26 9.63 -8.83
N ASP A 64 -10.48 10.78 -9.47
CA ASP A 64 -11.79 11.45 -9.51
C ASP A 64 -12.40 11.66 -8.12
N ASN A 65 -11.58 12.10 -7.16
CA ASN A 65 -11.96 12.34 -5.77
C ASN A 65 -12.23 11.07 -4.95
N ASP A 66 -12.07 9.88 -5.54
CA ASP A 66 -12.16 8.63 -4.80
C ASP A 66 -10.77 8.18 -4.37
N LYS A 67 -10.68 7.68 -3.14
CA LYS A 67 -9.43 7.09 -2.64
C LYS A 67 -9.31 5.68 -3.18
N VAL A 68 -8.25 5.43 -3.93
CA VAL A 68 -8.00 4.15 -4.60
C VAL A 68 -7.47 3.11 -3.63
N GLY A 69 -6.64 3.55 -2.70
CA GLY A 69 -6.00 2.64 -1.76
C GLY A 69 -4.86 3.32 -1.02
N VAL A 70 -4.11 2.52 -0.28
CA VAL A 70 -2.93 2.95 0.46
C VAL A 70 -1.72 2.11 0.05
N CYS A 71 -0.58 2.77 -0.15
CA CYS A 71 0.68 2.11 -0.46
C CYS A 71 1.73 2.62 0.53
N ARG A 72 2.35 1.69 1.26
CA ARG A 72 3.29 2.03 2.33
C ARG A 72 4.66 1.48 2.01
N PHE A 73 5.68 2.30 2.25
CA PHE A 73 7.07 1.93 2.13
C PHE A 73 7.72 2.06 3.51
N GLU A 74 8.54 1.09 3.85
CA GLU A 74 9.27 1.07 5.12
C GLU A 74 10.72 0.71 4.85
N PHE A 75 11.62 1.66 5.12
CA PHE A 75 13.05 1.46 4.89
C PHE A 75 13.67 0.70 6.06
N ASP A 76 14.34 -0.40 5.74
CA ASP A 76 15.11 -1.21 6.70
C ASP A 76 16.57 -0.81 6.61
N GLU A 77 17.06 -0.09 7.64
CA GLU A 77 18.43 0.41 7.66
C GLU A 77 19.47 -0.71 7.74
N SER A 78 19.11 -1.84 8.35
CA SER A 78 20.05 -2.96 8.49
C SER A 78 20.25 -3.73 7.19
N ARG A 79 19.25 -3.80 6.34
CA ARG A 79 19.28 -4.53 5.07
C ARG A 79 19.43 -3.60 3.86
N LEU A 80 19.26 -2.31 4.05
CA LEU A 80 19.30 -1.28 3.01
C LEU A 80 18.29 -1.54 1.88
N VAL A 81 17.12 -2.03 2.25
CA VAL A 81 15.98 -2.23 1.33
C VAL A 81 14.73 -1.58 1.90
N SER A 82 13.80 -1.26 1.02
CA SER A 82 12.48 -0.76 1.43
C SER A 82 11.45 -1.85 1.20
N ALA A 83 10.65 -2.15 2.22
CA ALA A 83 9.51 -3.05 2.08
C ALA A 83 8.30 -2.24 1.63
N VAL A 84 7.58 -2.73 0.63
CA VAL A 84 6.36 -2.09 0.13
C VAL A 84 5.16 -2.98 0.40
N SER A 85 4.06 -2.36 0.81
CA SER A 85 2.77 -3.02 0.92
C SER A 85 1.69 -2.14 0.31
N ILE A 86 0.68 -2.79 -0.25
CA ILE A 86 -0.43 -2.10 -0.91
C ILE A 86 -1.75 -2.70 -0.42
N ASN A 87 -2.72 -1.85 -0.16
CA ASN A 87 -4.07 -2.30 0.18
C ASN A 87 -5.07 -1.42 -0.56
N MET A 88 -5.86 -2.04 -1.42
CA MET A 88 -6.81 -1.32 -2.27
C MET A 88 -8.11 -1.07 -1.53
N ASN A 89 -8.76 0.05 -1.85
CA ASN A 89 -10.13 0.29 -1.45
C ASN A 89 -11.01 -0.84 -2.00
N PRO A 90 -11.72 -1.60 -1.15
CA PRO A 90 -12.50 -2.75 -1.60
C PRO A 90 -13.53 -2.42 -2.68
N HIS A 91 -14.09 -1.21 -2.66
CA HIS A 91 -15.09 -0.79 -3.64
C HIS A 91 -14.51 -0.57 -5.05
N LEU A 92 -13.19 -0.50 -5.16
CA LEU A 92 -12.51 -0.24 -6.43
C LEU A 92 -11.69 -1.43 -6.92
N ARG A 93 -11.87 -2.60 -6.31
CA ARG A 93 -11.22 -3.84 -6.77
C ARG A 93 -11.76 -4.28 -8.13
N GLY A 94 -10.91 -5.01 -8.87
CA GLY A 94 -11.31 -5.57 -10.15
C GLY A 94 -11.34 -4.59 -11.30
N LYS A 95 -10.82 -3.38 -11.13
CA LYS A 95 -10.82 -2.33 -12.15
C LYS A 95 -9.45 -2.06 -12.74
N GLY A 96 -8.46 -2.89 -12.42
CA GLY A 96 -7.09 -2.73 -12.93
C GLY A 96 -6.32 -1.58 -12.31
N LEU A 97 -6.80 -1.00 -11.21
CA LEU A 97 -6.18 0.18 -10.59
C LEU A 97 -4.97 -0.16 -9.73
N GLY A 98 -4.86 -1.40 -9.24
CA GLY A 98 -3.77 -1.80 -8.36
C GLY A 98 -2.40 -1.65 -9.00
N LYS A 99 -2.24 -2.14 -10.23
CA LYS A 99 -1.00 -2.01 -10.98
C LYS A 99 -0.62 -0.55 -11.19
N LEU A 100 -1.57 0.26 -11.63
CA LEU A 100 -1.33 1.69 -11.88
C LEU A 100 -0.94 2.40 -10.59
N PHE A 101 -1.66 2.13 -9.51
CA PHE A 101 -1.39 2.73 -8.20
C PHE A 101 0.00 2.34 -7.68
N LEU A 102 0.34 1.05 -7.74
CA LEU A 102 1.65 0.57 -7.30
C LEU A 102 2.77 1.22 -8.10
N LYS A 103 2.69 1.21 -9.43
CA LYS A 103 3.72 1.81 -10.29
C LYS A 103 3.90 3.29 -10.00
N SER A 104 2.81 4.02 -9.89
CA SER A 104 2.86 5.47 -9.61
C SER A 104 3.48 5.75 -8.24
N SER A 105 3.15 4.93 -7.24
CA SER A 105 3.71 5.06 -5.89
C SER A 105 5.20 4.77 -5.88
N VAL A 106 5.65 3.72 -6.57
CA VAL A 106 7.06 3.37 -6.66
C VAL A 106 7.86 4.48 -7.33
N VAL A 107 7.36 5.02 -8.44
CA VAL A 107 8.03 6.12 -9.14
C VAL A 107 8.21 7.31 -8.22
N LYS A 108 7.16 7.68 -7.49
CA LYS A 108 7.23 8.81 -6.55
C LYS A 108 8.22 8.54 -5.42
N TYR A 109 8.17 7.35 -4.84
CA TYR A 109 9.05 6.98 -3.74
C TYR A 109 10.52 7.00 -4.16
N MET A 110 10.83 6.47 -5.34
CA MET A 110 12.21 6.35 -5.82
C MET A 110 12.84 7.67 -6.21
N ARG A 111 12.09 8.74 -6.30
CA ARG A 111 12.67 10.08 -6.54
C ARG A 111 13.64 10.48 -5.43
N ASN A 112 13.36 10.06 -4.19
CA ASN A 112 14.15 10.42 -3.02
C ASN A 112 14.76 9.20 -2.30
N ASN A 113 14.57 7.99 -2.84
CA ASN A 113 15.02 6.75 -2.19
C ASN A 113 15.61 5.81 -3.25
N LYS A 114 16.92 5.58 -3.20
CA LYS A 114 17.65 4.82 -4.22
C LYS A 114 17.99 3.41 -3.77
N ASN A 115 17.15 2.78 -2.98
CA ASN A 115 17.38 1.42 -2.50
C ASN A 115 16.47 0.43 -3.25
N ASN A 116 16.78 -0.86 -3.12
CA ASN A 116 15.94 -1.90 -3.66
C ASN A 116 14.60 -1.94 -2.88
N ILE A 117 13.55 -2.32 -3.59
CA ILE A 117 12.21 -2.43 -3.03
C ILE A 117 11.80 -3.90 -3.04
N VAL A 118 11.36 -4.40 -1.90
CA VAL A 118 10.90 -5.78 -1.74
C VAL A 118 9.46 -5.79 -1.25
N ALA A 119 8.73 -6.81 -1.64
CA ALA A 119 7.37 -7.04 -1.15
C ALA A 119 7.26 -8.46 -0.62
N LYS A 120 6.62 -8.62 0.53
CA LYS A 120 6.33 -9.92 1.10
C LYS A 120 4.84 -10.17 0.94
N VAL A 121 4.48 -11.21 0.16
CA VAL A 121 3.10 -11.51 -0.20
C VAL A 121 2.85 -13.00 0.08
N ARG A 122 1.69 -13.31 0.67
CA ARG A 122 1.29 -14.70 0.87
C ARG A 122 1.15 -15.39 -0.48
N SER A 123 1.57 -16.65 -0.54
CA SER A 123 1.53 -17.43 -1.80
C SER A 123 0.11 -17.65 -2.31
N ASP A 124 -0.89 -17.58 -1.45
CA ASP A 124 -2.31 -17.71 -1.81
C ASP A 124 -2.97 -16.37 -2.15
N ASN A 125 -2.25 -15.26 -2.01
CA ASN A 125 -2.76 -13.93 -2.37
C ASN A 125 -2.48 -13.65 -3.86
N LEU A 126 -3.25 -14.31 -4.72
CA LEU A 126 -3.04 -14.24 -6.16
C LEU A 126 -3.24 -12.83 -6.73
N ALA A 127 -4.17 -12.08 -6.16
CA ALA A 127 -4.44 -10.71 -6.62
C ALA A 127 -3.21 -9.81 -6.42
N SER A 128 -2.59 -9.86 -5.22
CA SER A 128 -1.37 -9.06 -4.95
C SER A 128 -0.19 -9.55 -5.76
N ILE A 129 0.01 -10.86 -5.89
CA ILE A 129 1.08 -11.42 -6.72
C ILE A 129 0.97 -10.87 -8.14
N LYS A 130 -0.24 -10.86 -8.70
CA LYS A 130 -0.47 -10.33 -10.04
C LYS A 130 -0.14 -8.84 -10.14
N ILE A 131 -0.57 -8.05 -9.16
CA ILE A 131 -0.27 -6.61 -9.12
C ILE A 131 1.25 -6.39 -9.13
N PHE A 132 1.99 -7.08 -8.27
CA PHE A 132 3.42 -6.91 -8.16
C PHE A 132 4.16 -7.41 -9.40
N THR A 133 3.85 -8.59 -9.90
CA THR A 133 4.53 -9.14 -11.08
C THR A 133 4.26 -8.32 -12.33
N HIS A 134 3.02 -7.86 -12.52
CA HIS A 134 2.67 -6.99 -13.65
C HIS A 134 3.28 -5.59 -13.52
N SER A 135 3.76 -5.22 -12.35
CA SER A 135 4.44 -3.95 -12.10
C SER A 135 5.96 -4.07 -12.22
N GLY A 136 6.47 -5.22 -12.60
CA GLY A 136 7.90 -5.43 -12.82
C GLY A 136 8.64 -6.09 -11.66
N PHE A 137 7.95 -6.48 -10.59
CA PHE A 137 8.58 -7.21 -9.50
C PHE A 137 8.83 -8.67 -9.91
N GLU A 138 9.98 -9.19 -9.52
CA GLU A 138 10.32 -10.60 -9.73
C GLU A 138 10.04 -11.39 -8.47
N ILE A 139 9.54 -12.62 -8.65
CA ILE A 139 9.31 -13.54 -7.52
C ILE A 139 10.65 -14.17 -7.15
N ILE A 140 11.02 -14.03 -5.87
CA ILE A 140 12.14 -14.75 -5.27
C ILE A 140 11.63 -15.50 -4.05
N GLN A 141 12.22 -16.64 -3.78
CA GLN A 141 11.80 -17.46 -2.63
C GLN A 141 12.84 -17.43 -1.52
#